data_8e1ce9d7a6c442a81f06538a5593cb9b
#
_entry.id   8e1ce9d7a6c442a81f06538a5593cb9b
#
_cell.length_a   1.000
_cell.length_b   1.000
_cell.length_c   1.000
_cell.angle_alpha   90.00
_cell.angle_beta   90.00
_cell.angle_gamma   90.00
#
_symmetry.space_group_name_H-M   'P 1'
#
loop_
_entity.id
_entity.type
_entity.pdbx_description
1 polymer ?
#
loop_
_entity_poly.entity_id
_entity_poly.type
_entity_poly.pdbx_seq_one_letter_code
_entity_poly.pdbx_strand_id
1 'polypeptide(L)'
;DEGRLFEKVLDYKSGNTVFDLAKLYYCTQLQLAVYMDAVMEQKKEALKQVSVEPGGMLYYHIDDPVIDLKDVTPGTELSEEEINQMILKKLKPDGLINSDEKAYRGMDRDFEKCSDVSPVTLKKDQTPDAGSKVANAEEFDVITRFAREKLREIGREIYDGNVAVNPIKNKKIDSCAYCAFQAICRNDSRIPGFSERSFNGDNKEDVLDKMRTQIAAAEHKACYGDNKIKP
;
A
#
# COMPACT_ATOMS: atom_id res chain seq x y z
N ASP A 1 21.33 5.60 -14.69
CA ASP A 1 21.42 6.90 -15.34
C ASP A 1 21.60 8.01 -14.31
N GLU A 2 22.69 8.78 -14.42
CA GLU A 2 22.97 10.00 -13.62
C GLU A 2 22.94 9.84 -12.09
N GLY A 3 23.31 8.68 -11.56
CA GLY A 3 23.42 8.49 -10.11
C GLY A 3 22.11 8.39 -9.33
N ARG A 4 20.98 8.13 -10.00
CA ARG A 4 19.68 7.83 -9.37
C ARG A 4 19.32 6.35 -9.53
N LEU A 5 18.90 5.72 -8.45
CA LEU A 5 18.44 4.35 -8.40
C LEU A 5 16.99 4.31 -7.87
N PHE A 6 16.10 3.69 -8.62
CA PHE A 6 14.72 3.46 -8.19
C PHE A 6 14.57 2.02 -7.68
N GLU A 7 14.19 1.87 -6.41
CA GLU A 7 13.95 0.58 -5.80
C GLU A 7 12.46 0.20 -5.88
N LYS A 8 12.20 -1.05 -6.25
CA LYS A 8 10.84 -1.59 -6.35
C LYS A 8 10.68 -2.76 -5.38
N VAL A 9 9.60 -2.73 -4.59
CA VAL A 9 9.20 -3.83 -3.72
C VAL A 9 8.03 -4.57 -4.35
N LEU A 10 8.15 -5.89 -4.49
CA LEU A 10 7.09 -6.78 -4.95
C LEU A 10 6.75 -7.76 -3.82
N ASP A 11 5.48 -7.87 -3.51
CA ASP A 11 4.95 -8.86 -2.57
C ASP A 11 3.93 -9.77 -3.28
N TYR A 12 4.20 -11.06 -3.25
CA TYR A 12 3.38 -12.05 -3.95
C TYR A 12 2.17 -12.45 -3.12
N LYS A 13 0.98 -12.40 -3.72
CA LYS A 13 -0.29 -12.75 -3.07
C LYS A 13 -1.02 -13.85 -3.83
N SER A 14 -1.47 -14.87 -3.11
CA SER A 14 -2.30 -15.96 -3.65
C SER A 14 -3.80 -15.64 -3.65
N GLY A 15 -4.20 -14.44 -3.27
CA GLY A 15 -5.59 -14.00 -3.22
C GLY A 15 -5.77 -12.61 -3.80
N ASN A 16 -7.01 -12.18 -3.98
CA ASN A 16 -7.40 -10.87 -4.55
C ASN A 16 -7.09 -9.70 -3.61
N THR A 17 -5.80 -9.42 -3.39
CA THR A 17 -5.36 -8.29 -2.57
C THR A 17 -5.19 -7.05 -3.43
N VAL A 18 -6.03 -6.05 -3.23
CA VAL A 18 -5.94 -4.75 -3.90
C VAL A 18 -5.29 -3.75 -2.96
N PHE A 19 -4.31 -2.99 -3.48
CA PHE A 19 -3.66 -1.92 -2.73
C PHE A 19 -4.64 -0.77 -2.46
N ASP A 20 -4.73 -0.38 -1.20
CA ASP A 20 -5.59 0.70 -0.74
C ASP A 20 -4.84 1.53 0.33
N LEU A 21 -4.57 2.80 0.01
CA LEU A 21 -3.83 3.70 0.90
C LEU A 21 -4.58 3.94 2.23
N ALA A 22 -5.91 3.92 2.21
CA ALA A 22 -6.69 4.03 3.43
C ALA A 22 -6.51 2.78 4.32
N LYS A 23 -6.45 1.57 3.73
CA LYS A 23 -6.13 0.35 4.49
C LYS A 23 -4.73 0.40 5.12
N LEU A 24 -3.77 1.01 4.42
CA LEU A 24 -2.43 1.23 4.96
C LEU A 24 -2.49 2.17 6.17
N TYR A 25 -3.16 3.31 6.05
CA TYR A 25 -3.35 4.27 7.15
C TYR A 25 -4.00 3.64 8.38
N TYR A 26 -5.03 2.80 8.17
CA TYR A 26 -5.70 2.09 9.25
C TYR A 26 -4.97 0.81 9.72
N CYS A 27 -3.73 0.61 9.28
CA CYS A 27 -2.82 -0.48 9.67
C CYS A 27 -3.28 -1.89 9.27
N THR A 28 -4.14 -2.03 8.26
CA THR A 28 -4.57 -3.33 7.72
C THR A 28 -3.77 -3.77 6.49
N GLN A 29 -2.91 -2.91 5.95
CA GLN A 29 -2.02 -3.19 4.81
C GLN A 29 -0.65 -2.49 4.96
N LEU A 30 0.03 -2.63 6.09
CA LEU A 30 1.33 -1.97 6.33
C LEU A 30 2.51 -2.61 5.59
N GLN A 31 2.41 -3.88 5.20
CA GLN A 31 3.52 -4.72 4.76
C GLN A 31 4.39 -4.08 3.68
N LEU A 32 3.79 -3.61 2.58
CA LEU A 32 4.55 -3.02 1.46
C LEU A 32 5.31 -1.76 1.87
N ALA A 33 4.69 -0.88 2.67
CA ALA A 33 5.32 0.35 3.13
C ALA A 33 6.49 0.08 4.09
N VAL A 34 6.35 -0.93 4.96
CA VAL A 34 7.41 -1.40 5.86
C VAL A 34 8.58 -1.98 5.08
N TYR A 35 8.32 -2.79 4.07
CA TYR A 35 9.37 -3.35 3.22
C TYR A 35 10.07 -2.26 2.42
N MET A 36 9.33 -1.30 1.87
CA MET A 36 9.90 -0.17 1.16
C MET A 36 10.80 0.65 2.09
N ASP A 37 10.34 0.96 3.30
CA ASP A 37 11.12 1.69 4.29
C ASP A 37 12.44 0.98 4.62
N ALA A 38 12.39 -0.32 4.90
CA ALA A 38 13.57 -1.12 5.23
C ALA A 38 14.57 -1.19 4.06
N VAL A 39 14.08 -1.40 2.83
CA VAL A 39 14.93 -1.44 1.63
C VAL A 39 15.57 -0.08 1.38
N MET A 40 14.80 1.02 1.52
CA MET A 40 15.32 2.37 1.32
C MET A 40 16.42 2.72 2.33
N GLU A 41 16.27 2.36 3.61
CA GLU A 41 17.30 2.55 4.62
C GLU A 41 18.58 1.75 4.31
N GLN A 42 18.42 0.46 4.01
CA GLN A 42 19.53 -0.43 3.67
C GLN A 42 20.30 0.07 2.44
N LYS A 43 19.59 0.49 1.39
CA LYS A 43 20.21 0.95 0.15
C LYS A 43 20.91 2.30 0.30
N LYS A 44 20.31 3.24 1.02
CA LYS A 44 20.94 4.54 1.34
C LYS A 44 22.23 4.36 2.12
N GLU A 45 22.29 3.41 3.05
CA GLU A 45 23.50 3.11 3.80
C GLU A 45 24.59 2.46 2.92
N ALA A 46 24.21 1.51 2.07
CA ALA A 46 25.12 0.78 1.19
C ALA A 46 25.64 1.62 0.02
N LEU A 47 24.83 2.52 -0.53
CA LEU A 47 25.08 3.26 -1.78
C LEU A 47 25.17 4.77 -1.52
N LYS A 48 26.10 5.19 -0.65
CA LYS A 48 26.24 6.60 -0.21
C LYS A 48 26.45 7.63 -1.33
N GLN A 49 26.88 7.21 -2.51
CA GLN A 49 27.16 8.11 -3.65
C GLN A 49 26.03 8.12 -4.71
N VAL A 50 24.95 7.36 -4.48
CA VAL A 50 23.83 7.22 -5.41
C VAL A 50 22.56 7.71 -4.72
N SER A 51 21.79 8.55 -5.39
CA SER A 51 20.45 8.89 -4.91
C SER A 51 19.53 7.69 -5.05
N VAL A 52 19.08 7.14 -3.93
CA VAL A 52 18.15 6.02 -3.92
C VAL A 52 16.74 6.55 -3.64
N GLU A 53 15.81 6.23 -4.53
CA GLU A 53 14.43 6.69 -4.48
C GLU A 53 13.46 5.50 -4.57
N PRO A 54 12.27 5.59 -3.93
CA PRO A 54 11.24 4.57 -4.09
C PRO A 54 10.71 4.61 -5.52
N GLY A 55 10.82 3.49 -6.24
CA GLY A 55 10.28 3.34 -7.59
C GLY A 55 8.83 2.83 -7.59
N GLY A 56 8.50 1.95 -6.64
CA GLY A 56 7.15 1.45 -6.48
C GLY A 56 7.02 0.31 -5.48
N MET A 57 5.82 0.13 -4.96
CA MET A 57 5.45 -0.97 -4.08
C MET A 57 4.18 -1.62 -4.59
N LEU A 58 4.27 -2.91 -4.91
CA LEU A 58 3.29 -3.64 -5.69
C LEU A 58 2.93 -4.98 -5.06
N TYR A 59 1.67 -5.33 -5.13
CA TYR A 59 1.20 -6.71 -5.01
C TYR A 59 1.20 -7.37 -6.38
N TYR A 60 1.79 -8.56 -6.47
CA TYR A 60 1.73 -9.40 -7.64
C TYR A 60 0.92 -10.64 -7.32
N HIS A 61 -0.15 -10.87 -8.08
CA HIS A 61 -1.02 -12.01 -7.84
C HIS A 61 -0.42 -13.25 -8.50
N ILE A 62 -0.18 -14.29 -7.67
CA ILE A 62 0.13 -15.64 -8.16
C ILE A 62 -1.21 -16.35 -8.28
N ASP A 63 -1.79 -16.29 -9.46
CA ASP A 63 -3.07 -16.91 -9.77
C ASP A 63 -2.99 -17.62 -11.11
N ASP A 64 -3.87 -18.60 -11.34
CA ASP A 64 -4.09 -19.18 -12.65
C ASP A 64 -5.38 -18.55 -13.21
N PRO A 65 -5.26 -17.46 -13.98
CA PRO A 65 -6.42 -16.66 -14.34
C PRO A 65 -7.30 -17.38 -15.33
N VAL A 66 -8.54 -17.63 -14.93
CA VAL A 66 -9.59 -18.14 -15.81
C VAL A 66 -10.23 -16.99 -16.58
N ILE A 67 -10.35 -17.14 -17.90
CA ILE A 67 -11.09 -16.21 -18.75
C ILE A 67 -12.55 -16.59 -18.69
N ASP A 68 -13.41 -15.73 -18.15
CA ASP A 68 -14.84 -15.92 -18.10
C ASP A 68 -15.46 -15.71 -19.49
N LEU A 69 -16.42 -16.53 -19.86
CA LEU A 69 -17.18 -16.36 -21.12
C LEU A 69 -17.89 -15.00 -21.22
N LYS A 70 -18.20 -14.35 -20.10
CA LYS A 70 -18.77 -12.98 -20.08
C LYS A 70 -17.76 -11.90 -20.48
N ASP A 71 -16.45 -12.20 -20.41
CA ASP A 71 -15.38 -11.29 -20.85
C ASP A 71 -15.18 -11.40 -22.37
N VAL A 72 -15.88 -12.33 -23.03
CA VAL A 72 -15.79 -12.63 -24.48
C VAL A 72 -17.13 -12.32 -25.15
N THR A 73 -17.09 -11.59 -26.26
CA THR A 73 -18.31 -11.36 -27.05
C THR A 73 -18.84 -12.69 -27.60
N PRO A 74 -20.13 -13.04 -27.42
CA PRO A 74 -20.65 -14.28 -27.90
C PRO A 74 -20.48 -14.46 -29.43
N GLY A 75 -19.91 -15.61 -29.83
CA GLY A 75 -19.64 -15.93 -31.22
C GLY A 75 -18.30 -15.42 -31.76
N THR A 76 -17.42 -14.85 -30.92
CA THR A 76 -16.06 -14.46 -31.31
C THR A 76 -15.10 -15.60 -31.03
N GLU A 77 -14.35 -16.05 -32.02
CA GLU A 77 -13.17 -16.88 -31.82
C GLU A 77 -12.01 -15.98 -31.42
N LEU A 78 -11.45 -16.21 -30.23
CA LEU A 78 -10.28 -15.48 -29.74
C LEU A 78 -9.01 -16.11 -30.30
N SER A 79 -8.09 -15.28 -30.76
CA SER A 79 -6.71 -15.69 -31.09
C SER A 79 -5.93 -15.98 -29.79
N GLU A 80 -4.84 -16.73 -29.89
CA GLU A 80 -3.93 -16.98 -28.76
C GLU A 80 -3.36 -15.65 -28.19
N GLU A 81 -3.09 -14.67 -29.05
CA GLU A 81 -2.61 -13.36 -28.64
C GLU A 81 -3.64 -12.59 -27.80
N GLU A 82 -4.90 -12.60 -28.21
CA GLU A 82 -5.98 -11.96 -27.43
C GLU A 82 -6.18 -12.64 -26.08
N ILE A 83 -6.11 -13.98 -26.03
CA ILE A 83 -6.18 -14.75 -24.81
C ILE A 83 -5.02 -14.37 -23.88
N ASN A 84 -3.79 -14.33 -24.39
CA ASN A 84 -2.61 -13.94 -23.61
C ASN A 84 -2.72 -12.52 -23.07
N GLN A 85 -3.21 -11.57 -23.86
CA GLN A 85 -3.43 -10.20 -23.40
C GLN A 85 -4.50 -10.13 -22.27
N MET A 86 -5.55 -10.92 -22.36
CA MET A 86 -6.56 -11.00 -21.30
C MET A 86 -5.96 -11.59 -20.01
N ILE A 87 -5.11 -12.61 -20.13
CA ILE A 87 -4.38 -13.19 -19.00
C ILE A 87 -3.45 -12.16 -18.36
N LEU A 88 -2.64 -11.47 -19.14
CA LEU A 88 -1.72 -10.43 -18.64
C LEU A 88 -2.47 -9.31 -17.91
N LYS A 89 -3.63 -8.88 -18.42
CA LYS A 89 -4.48 -7.88 -17.73
C LYS A 89 -4.95 -8.37 -16.36
N LYS A 90 -5.28 -9.66 -16.22
CA LYS A 90 -5.69 -10.25 -14.93
C LYS A 90 -4.53 -10.41 -13.95
N LEU A 91 -3.34 -10.66 -14.46
CA LEU A 91 -2.10 -10.78 -13.67
C LEU A 91 -1.40 -9.45 -13.40
N LYS A 92 -1.94 -8.34 -13.92
CA LYS A 92 -1.33 -7.03 -13.76
C LYS A 92 -1.14 -6.70 -12.28
N PRO A 93 0.09 -6.33 -11.86
CA PRO A 93 0.36 -5.94 -10.49
C PRO A 93 -0.47 -4.74 -10.05
N ASP A 94 -0.87 -4.72 -8.78
CA ASP A 94 -1.57 -3.59 -8.19
C ASP A 94 -0.75 -2.96 -7.05
N GLY A 95 -0.73 -1.64 -6.95
CA GLY A 95 0.05 -0.95 -5.94
C GLY A 95 0.30 0.51 -6.27
N LEU A 96 1.37 1.08 -5.74
CA LEU A 96 1.73 2.48 -5.89
C LEU A 96 3.07 2.61 -6.61
N ILE A 97 3.13 3.43 -7.65
CA ILE A 97 4.32 3.68 -8.48
C ILE A 97 4.78 5.12 -8.30
N ASN A 98 6.09 5.35 -8.37
CA ASN A 98 6.61 6.70 -8.40
C ASN A 98 6.16 7.42 -9.69
N SER A 99 5.67 8.65 -9.55
CA SER A 99 5.20 9.47 -10.65
C SER A 99 6.32 10.03 -11.54
N ASP A 100 7.59 9.85 -11.17
CA ASP A 100 8.75 10.21 -12.00
C ASP A 100 8.77 9.33 -13.25
N GLU A 101 8.93 9.95 -14.43
CA GLU A 101 8.95 9.25 -15.71
C GLU A 101 10.03 8.16 -15.75
N LYS A 102 11.21 8.42 -15.20
CA LYS A 102 12.30 7.44 -15.16
C LYS A 102 11.95 6.20 -14.34
N ALA A 103 11.12 6.35 -13.30
CA ALA A 103 10.68 5.24 -12.46
C ALA A 103 9.73 4.31 -13.23
N TYR A 104 8.63 4.83 -13.79
CA TYR A 104 7.66 3.96 -14.47
C TYR A 104 8.16 3.48 -15.84
N ARG A 105 8.95 4.28 -16.58
CA ARG A 105 9.62 3.84 -17.82
C ARG A 105 10.72 2.81 -17.53
N GLY A 106 11.36 2.86 -16.39
CA GLY A 106 12.32 1.84 -15.95
C GLY A 106 11.69 0.47 -15.73
N MET A 107 10.38 0.42 -15.42
CA MET A 107 9.62 -0.83 -15.26
C MET A 107 9.08 -1.37 -16.59
N ASP A 108 8.66 -0.46 -17.46
CA ASP A 108 8.08 -0.77 -18.77
C ASP A 108 8.46 0.35 -19.74
N ARG A 109 9.36 0.04 -20.69
CA ARG A 109 9.97 1.07 -21.55
C ARG A 109 9.04 1.53 -22.67
N ASP A 110 8.29 0.59 -23.22
CA ASP A 110 7.72 0.73 -24.56
C ASP A 110 6.20 0.91 -24.56
N PHE A 111 5.57 1.06 -23.38
CA PHE A 111 4.13 1.26 -23.35
C PHE A 111 3.75 2.70 -23.79
N GLU A 112 2.78 2.78 -24.70
CA GLU A 112 2.32 4.07 -25.22
C GLU A 112 1.22 4.69 -24.34
N LYS A 113 0.31 3.88 -23.85
CA LYS A 113 -0.87 4.36 -23.10
C LYS A 113 -1.08 3.64 -21.77
N CYS A 114 -1.08 2.32 -21.78
CA CYS A 114 -1.35 1.51 -20.58
C CYS A 114 -0.25 0.47 -20.43
N SER A 115 0.44 0.48 -19.30
CA SER A 115 1.43 -0.54 -18.99
C SER A 115 0.75 -1.86 -18.62
N ASP A 116 1.29 -2.99 -19.07
CA ASP A 116 0.84 -4.32 -18.71
C ASP A 116 1.50 -4.83 -17.42
N VAL A 117 2.60 -4.19 -17.00
CA VAL A 117 3.40 -4.63 -15.83
C VAL A 117 3.33 -3.67 -14.65
N SER A 118 2.61 -2.55 -14.77
CA SER A 118 2.44 -1.56 -13.71
C SER A 118 1.07 -0.89 -13.75
N PRO A 119 0.52 -0.40 -12.63
CA PRO A 119 -0.78 0.27 -12.60
C PRO A 119 -0.72 1.73 -13.12
N VAL A 120 0.04 1.96 -14.20
CA VAL A 120 0.19 3.27 -14.83
C VAL A 120 -0.52 3.31 -16.16
N THR A 121 -1.30 4.36 -16.36
CA THR A 121 -1.92 4.73 -17.63
C THR A 121 -1.51 6.17 -17.94
N LEU A 122 -1.11 6.45 -19.17
CA LEU A 122 -0.65 7.77 -19.59
C LEU A 122 -1.74 8.53 -20.35
N LYS A 123 -1.76 9.84 -20.15
CA LYS A 123 -2.50 10.79 -20.98
C LYS A 123 -1.79 11.02 -22.31
N LYS A 124 -2.39 11.83 -23.18
CA LYS A 124 -1.79 12.23 -24.45
C LYS A 124 -0.48 13.02 -24.28
N ASP A 125 -0.31 13.72 -23.18
CA ASP A 125 0.90 14.48 -22.82
C ASP A 125 1.97 13.63 -22.11
N GLN A 126 1.82 12.30 -22.13
CA GLN A 126 2.71 11.32 -21.51
C GLN A 126 2.82 11.43 -19.98
N THR A 127 1.91 12.14 -19.31
CA THR A 127 1.81 12.15 -17.85
C THR A 127 0.84 11.08 -17.36
N PRO A 128 1.01 10.54 -16.12
CA PRO A 128 0.04 9.62 -15.54
C PRO A 128 -1.36 10.20 -15.47
N ASP A 129 -2.37 9.42 -15.82
CA ASP A 129 -3.77 9.83 -15.72
C ASP A 129 -4.29 9.79 -14.27
N ALA A 130 -5.50 10.31 -14.05
CA ALA A 130 -6.10 10.35 -12.72
C ALA A 130 -6.47 8.96 -12.15
N GLY A 131 -6.56 7.94 -13.01
CA GLY A 131 -6.81 6.56 -12.61
C GLY A 131 -5.54 5.81 -12.25
N SER A 132 -4.36 6.35 -12.57
CA SER A 132 -3.08 5.75 -12.22
C SER A 132 -2.83 5.83 -10.73
N LYS A 133 -2.40 4.72 -10.13
CA LYS A 133 -1.98 4.67 -8.73
C LYS A 133 -0.52 5.13 -8.62
N VAL A 134 -0.32 6.44 -8.61
CA VAL A 134 1.02 7.05 -8.53
C VAL A 134 1.17 7.94 -7.30
N ALA A 135 2.43 8.06 -6.83
CA ALA A 135 2.82 8.98 -5.79
C ALA A 135 4.18 9.60 -6.14
N ASN A 136 4.41 10.85 -5.77
CA ASN A 136 5.72 11.47 -5.91
C ASN A 136 6.66 11.07 -4.77
N ALA A 137 7.93 11.49 -4.84
CA ALA A 137 8.94 11.13 -3.85
C ALA A 137 8.59 11.61 -2.42
N GLU A 138 7.98 12.81 -2.30
CA GLU A 138 7.52 13.36 -1.00
C GLU A 138 6.39 12.52 -0.40
N GLU A 139 5.43 12.12 -1.22
CA GLU A 139 4.32 11.27 -0.79
C GLU A 139 4.79 9.88 -0.35
N PHE A 140 5.78 9.30 -1.05
CA PHE A 140 6.42 8.07 -0.62
C PHE A 140 7.16 8.23 0.72
N ASP A 141 7.85 9.35 0.94
CA ASP A 141 8.50 9.64 2.23
C ASP A 141 7.46 9.71 3.36
N VAL A 142 6.34 10.39 3.14
CA VAL A 142 5.23 10.44 4.11
C VAL A 142 4.72 9.03 4.43
N ILE A 143 4.50 8.19 3.43
CA ILE A 143 3.96 6.83 3.60
C ILE A 143 4.95 5.95 4.38
N THR A 144 6.23 5.97 4.04
CA THR A 144 7.24 5.14 4.69
C THR A 144 7.53 5.60 6.12
N ARG A 145 7.62 6.91 6.36
CA ARG A 145 7.75 7.48 7.71
C ARG A 145 6.54 7.15 8.58
N PHE A 146 5.33 7.27 8.03
CA PHE A 146 4.11 6.87 8.74
C PHE A 146 4.15 5.39 9.15
N ALA A 147 4.53 4.49 8.23
CA ALA A 147 4.63 3.07 8.51
C ALA A 147 5.66 2.77 9.61
N ARG A 148 6.82 3.44 9.60
CA ARG A 148 7.87 3.35 10.62
C ARG A 148 7.35 3.78 11.99
N GLU A 149 6.68 4.92 12.09
CA GLU A 149 6.13 5.40 13.37
C GLU A 149 5.03 4.47 13.90
N LYS A 150 4.19 3.93 13.02
CA LYS A 150 3.17 2.94 13.40
C LYS A 150 3.79 1.63 13.90
N LEU A 151 4.85 1.14 13.29
CA LEU A 151 5.58 -0.02 13.80
C LEU A 151 6.16 0.22 15.20
N ARG A 152 6.70 1.42 15.44
CA ARG A 152 7.22 1.79 16.77
C ARG A 152 6.10 1.86 17.80
N GLU A 153 4.95 2.45 17.44
CA GLU A 153 3.76 2.52 18.29
C GLU A 153 3.25 1.12 18.65
N ILE A 154 3.02 0.28 17.64
CA ILE A 154 2.56 -1.11 17.82
C ILE A 154 3.56 -1.92 18.66
N GLY A 155 4.86 -1.77 18.40
CA GLY A 155 5.91 -2.45 19.16
C GLY A 155 5.89 -2.06 20.64
N ARG A 156 5.68 -0.78 20.95
CA ARG A 156 5.52 -0.30 22.35
C ARG A 156 4.25 -0.84 22.98
N GLU A 157 3.12 -0.81 22.29
CA GLU A 157 1.86 -1.36 22.80
C GLU A 157 1.97 -2.85 23.13
N ILE A 158 2.64 -3.63 22.26
CA ILE A 158 2.91 -5.05 22.52
C ILE A 158 3.81 -5.22 23.75
N TYR A 159 4.90 -4.44 23.84
CA TYR A 159 5.82 -4.49 24.98
C TYR A 159 5.14 -4.12 26.30
N ASP A 160 4.26 -3.13 26.28
CA ASP A 160 3.49 -2.65 27.44
C ASP A 160 2.30 -3.58 27.80
N GLY A 161 2.10 -4.67 27.04
CA GLY A 161 1.05 -5.65 27.27
C GLY A 161 -0.35 -5.13 26.97
N ASN A 162 -0.51 -4.19 26.04
CA ASN A 162 -1.82 -3.70 25.62
C ASN A 162 -2.60 -4.81 24.90
N VAL A 163 -3.70 -5.24 25.52
CA VAL A 163 -4.62 -6.27 24.99
C VAL A 163 -6.00 -5.71 24.66
N ALA A 164 -6.12 -4.39 24.53
CA ALA A 164 -7.38 -3.74 24.23
C ALA A 164 -7.99 -4.23 22.91
N VAL A 165 -9.27 -4.60 22.95
CA VAL A 165 -10.02 -5.02 21.77
C VAL A 165 -10.50 -3.77 21.02
N ASN A 166 -9.97 -3.54 19.81
CA ASN A 166 -10.28 -2.38 19.00
C ASN A 166 -10.31 -2.72 17.51
N PRO A 167 -11.23 -3.60 17.06
CA PRO A 167 -11.31 -4.05 15.68
C PRO A 167 -11.70 -2.91 14.75
N ILE A 168 -11.30 -3.03 13.49
CA ILE A 168 -11.78 -2.16 12.42
C ILE A 168 -12.88 -2.87 11.64
N LYS A 169 -13.98 -2.16 11.40
CA LYS A 169 -15.12 -2.67 10.65
C LYS A 169 -15.78 -1.59 9.81
N ASN A 170 -15.97 -1.88 8.53
CA ASN A 170 -16.77 -1.07 7.61
C ASN A 170 -17.34 -1.97 6.50
N LYS A 171 -17.95 -1.37 5.46
CA LYS A 171 -18.52 -2.13 4.33
C LYS A 171 -17.50 -2.99 3.56
N LYS A 172 -16.19 -2.68 3.64
CA LYS A 172 -15.13 -3.35 2.89
C LYS A 172 -14.20 -4.21 3.75
N ILE A 173 -14.13 -3.93 5.04
CA ILE A 173 -13.22 -4.60 5.99
C ILE A 173 -14.02 -4.99 7.22
N ASP A 174 -13.90 -6.25 7.61
CA ASP A 174 -14.35 -6.77 8.90
C ASP A 174 -13.20 -7.58 9.50
N SER A 175 -12.47 -6.97 10.45
CA SER A 175 -11.36 -7.64 11.12
C SER A 175 -11.79 -8.84 11.96
N CYS A 176 -13.07 -8.97 12.26
CA CYS A 176 -13.62 -10.07 13.04
C CYS A 176 -14.08 -11.26 12.17
N ALA A 177 -14.32 -11.07 10.87
CA ALA A 177 -14.93 -12.08 9.99
C ALA A 177 -14.20 -13.44 10.00
N TYR A 178 -12.86 -13.41 10.08
CA TYR A 178 -12.01 -14.61 10.08
C TYR A 178 -11.18 -14.75 11.36
N CYS A 179 -11.58 -14.07 12.45
CA CYS A 179 -10.83 -14.10 13.71
C CYS A 179 -11.05 -15.43 14.44
N ALA A 180 -9.97 -16.16 14.68
CA ALA A 180 -10.02 -17.42 15.43
C ALA A 180 -10.49 -17.25 16.89
N PHE A 181 -10.39 -16.05 17.45
CA PHE A 181 -10.77 -15.73 18.83
C PHE A 181 -12.18 -15.16 18.98
N GLN A 182 -12.98 -15.12 17.94
CA GLN A 182 -14.31 -14.50 17.94
C GLN A 182 -15.22 -15.10 19.04
N ALA A 183 -15.18 -16.43 19.21
CA ALA A 183 -16.00 -17.12 20.22
C ALA A 183 -15.63 -16.75 21.67
N ILE A 184 -14.37 -16.40 21.93
CA ILE A 184 -13.86 -16.00 23.25
C ILE A 184 -14.03 -14.50 23.45
N CYS A 185 -13.63 -13.71 22.47
CA CYS A 185 -13.64 -12.25 22.50
C CYS A 185 -15.06 -11.70 22.59
N ARG A 186 -15.99 -12.25 21.80
CA ARG A 186 -17.41 -11.85 21.75
C ARG A 186 -17.62 -10.34 21.60
N ASN A 187 -16.71 -9.66 20.88
CA ASN A 187 -16.85 -8.23 20.62
C ASN A 187 -18.16 -7.94 19.89
N ASP A 188 -18.98 -7.09 20.49
CA ASP A 188 -20.24 -6.63 19.92
C ASP A 188 -20.42 -5.15 20.28
N SER A 189 -20.36 -4.28 19.28
CA SER A 189 -20.47 -2.82 19.44
C SER A 189 -21.80 -2.35 20.04
N ARG A 190 -22.83 -3.23 20.09
CA ARG A 190 -24.10 -2.96 20.76
C ARG A 190 -24.03 -3.10 22.29
N ILE A 191 -22.96 -3.72 22.81
CA ILE A 191 -22.74 -3.91 24.23
C ILE A 191 -21.88 -2.77 24.77
N PRO A 192 -22.28 -2.06 25.84
CA PRO A 192 -21.47 -1.02 26.45
C PRO A 192 -20.07 -1.53 26.85
N GLY A 193 -19.04 -0.78 26.48
CA GLY A 193 -17.63 -1.14 26.72
C GLY A 193 -16.91 -1.78 25.54
N PHE A 194 -17.64 -2.18 24.49
CA PHE A 194 -17.04 -2.57 23.21
C PHE A 194 -17.13 -1.43 22.20
N SER A 195 -16.09 -1.32 21.35
CA SER A 195 -16.04 -0.33 20.30
C SER A 195 -15.48 -0.95 19.02
N GLU A 196 -15.87 -0.39 17.89
CA GLU A 196 -15.34 -0.72 16.57
C GLU A 196 -14.83 0.57 15.93
N ARG A 197 -13.66 0.52 15.33
CA ARG A 197 -13.16 1.61 14.48
C ARG A 197 -13.81 1.48 13.11
N SER A 198 -14.28 2.58 12.56
CA SER A 198 -14.76 2.62 11.17
C SER A 198 -14.09 3.75 10.42
N PHE A 199 -13.99 3.60 9.11
CA PHE A 199 -13.57 4.67 8.23
C PHE A 199 -14.47 4.73 6.99
N ASN A 200 -14.69 5.94 6.50
CA ASN A 200 -15.29 6.16 5.20
C ASN A 200 -14.15 6.18 4.17
N GLY A 201 -14.45 5.88 2.90
CA GLY A 201 -13.44 5.88 1.84
C GLY A 201 -12.85 7.28 1.68
N ASP A 202 -11.72 7.52 2.32
CA ASP A 202 -10.97 8.76 2.19
C ASP A 202 -10.26 8.77 0.83
N ASN A 203 -10.15 9.92 0.19
CA ASN A 203 -9.34 10.09 -1.01
C ASN A 203 -7.84 10.09 -0.64
N LYS A 204 -6.96 10.03 -1.65
CA LYS A 204 -5.52 9.97 -1.45
C LYS A 204 -4.99 11.14 -0.61
N GLU A 205 -5.41 12.37 -0.94
CA GLU A 205 -4.93 13.59 -0.27
C GLU A 205 -5.33 13.61 1.20
N ASP A 206 -6.60 13.30 1.52
CA ASP A 206 -7.08 13.23 2.90
C ASP A 206 -6.27 12.23 3.73
N VAL A 207 -5.93 11.07 3.14
CA VAL A 207 -5.14 10.05 3.82
C VAL A 207 -3.71 10.54 4.07
N LEU A 208 -3.06 11.15 3.08
CA LEU A 208 -1.72 11.71 3.23
C LEU A 208 -1.67 12.82 4.28
N ASP A 209 -2.67 13.70 4.34
CA ASP A 209 -2.75 14.76 5.34
C ASP A 209 -2.93 14.21 6.76
N LYS A 210 -3.73 13.16 6.91
CA LYS A 210 -3.85 12.43 8.16
C LYS A 210 -2.53 11.80 8.59
N MET A 211 -1.77 11.20 7.63
CA MET A 211 -0.44 10.64 7.89
C MET A 211 0.55 11.73 8.35
N ARG A 212 0.62 12.86 7.63
CA ARG A 212 1.46 14.02 8.00
C ARG A 212 1.16 14.50 9.42
N THR A 213 -0.14 14.63 9.75
CA THR A 213 -0.57 15.05 11.09
C THR A 213 -0.11 14.08 12.17
N GLN A 214 -0.21 12.78 11.94
CA GLN A 214 0.24 11.77 12.92
C GLN A 214 1.75 11.73 13.07
N ILE A 215 2.52 11.86 11.98
CA ILE A 215 3.98 11.96 12.03
C ILE A 215 4.40 13.15 12.87
N ALA A 216 3.84 14.34 12.60
CA ALA A 216 4.15 15.55 13.36
C ALA A 216 3.83 15.41 14.86
N ALA A 217 2.71 14.77 15.20
CA ALA A 217 2.35 14.49 16.59
C ALA A 217 3.33 13.53 17.29
N ALA A 218 3.82 12.50 16.57
CA ALA A 218 4.80 11.55 17.09
C ALA A 218 6.15 12.22 17.33
N GLU A 219 6.62 13.05 16.41
CA GLU A 219 7.86 13.82 16.54
C GLU A 219 7.80 14.80 17.70
N HIS A 220 6.67 15.50 17.86
CA HIS A 220 6.46 16.39 19.01
C HIS A 220 6.53 15.64 20.35
N LYS A 221 5.94 14.45 20.44
CA LYS A 221 6.05 13.60 21.63
C LYS A 221 7.48 13.16 21.91
N ALA A 222 8.24 12.81 20.89
CA ALA A 222 9.66 12.42 21.04
C ALA A 222 10.52 13.58 21.53
N CYS A 223 10.26 14.81 21.09
CA CYS A 223 11.02 15.99 21.50
C CYS A 223 10.65 16.51 22.90
N TYR A 224 9.41 16.35 23.35
CA TYR A 224 8.89 16.96 24.58
C TYR A 224 8.37 15.98 25.63
N GLY A 225 8.30 14.68 25.31
CA GLY A 225 7.61 13.65 26.12
C GLY A 225 8.39 13.03 27.27
N ASP A 226 9.73 13.14 27.30
CA ASP A 226 10.57 12.48 28.32
C ASP A 226 10.77 13.27 29.61
N ASN A 227 10.08 14.40 29.83
CA ASN A 227 10.19 15.21 31.05
C ASN A 227 9.18 14.83 32.15
N LYS A 228 8.52 13.68 32.09
CA LYS A 228 7.80 13.13 33.24
C LYS A 228 8.64 12.05 33.93
N ILE A 229 9.69 12.46 34.64
CA ILE A 229 10.24 11.69 35.74
C ILE A 229 9.09 11.51 36.73
N LYS A 230 8.58 10.28 36.84
CA LYS A 230 7.67 9.93 37.93
C LYS A 230 8.45 9.96 39.22
N PRO A 231 7.90 10.57 40.26
CA PRO A 231 8.49 10.54 41.59
C PRO A 231 8.54 9.13 42.20
#